data_89d3a3530f4ec1d0050dfd5d990983f1
#
_entry.id   89d3a3530f4ec1d0050dfd5d990983f1
#
_cell.length_a   1.000
_cell.length_b   1.000
_cell.length_c   1.000
_cell.angle_alpha   90.00
_cell.angle_beta   90.00
_cell.angle_gamma   90.00
#
_symmetry.space_group_name_H-M   'P 1'
#
loop_
_entity.id
_entity.type
_entity.pdbx_description
1 polymer ?
#
loop_
_entity_poly.entity_id
_entity_poly.type
_entity_poly.pdbx_seq_one_letter_code
_entity_poly.pdbx_strand_id
1 'polypeptide(L)'
;MNSALARRVEELQKFKSDFFGRVRELIKGRKEIRIVGDRFVFQSEVLFKVGSEELGIKGQEEMAKLAITLMDIEKSLPTDIDWILQIDGHTDNLPVKKGQDYLDNWELSTKRALSVLRFLIKQGIKPDRLSASGYGSFQPIDKKNTSIARAKNRRIEMKITQSTKTNQ
;
A
#
# COMPACT_ATOMS: atom_id res chain seq x y z
N MET A 1 19.34 -25.18 -4.66
CA MET A 1 18.54 -24.40 -3.68
C MET A 1 18.34 -25.21 -2.42
N ASN A 2 18.56 -24.61 -1.27
CA ASN A 2 18.32 -25.22 0.04
C ASN A 2 16.82 -25.50 0.19
N SER A 3 16.45 -26.68 0.74
CA SER A 3 15.06 -27.06 0.96
C SER A 3 14.32 -26.09 1.89
N ALA A 4 15.01 -25.52 2.88
CA ALA A 4 14.45 -24.51 3.78
C ALA A 4 14.11 -23.21 3.02
N LEU A 5 14.95 -22.79 2.10
CA LEU A 5 14.68 -21.62 1.25
C LEU A 5 13.52 -21.86 0.30
N ALA A 6 13.46 -23.05 -0.32
CA ALA A 6 12.35 -23.45 -1.18
C ALA A 6 11.02 -23.41 -0.41
N ARG A 7 11.00 -23.93 0.82
CA ARG A 7 9.82 -23.89 1.69
C ARG A 7 9.38 -22.46 2.00
N ARG A 8 10.32 -21.58 2.32
CA ARG A 8 10.01 -20.16 2.60
C ARG A 8 9.42 -19.46 1.39
N VAL A 9 9.93 -19.74 0.19
CA VAL A 9 9.39 -19.19 -1.05
C VAL A 9 7.95 -19.65 -1.29
N GLU A 10 7.69 -20.95 -1.11
CA GLU A 10 6.34 -21.52 -1.24
C GLU A 10 5.36 -20.91 -0.23
N GLU A 11 5.78 -20.81 1.04
CA GLU A 11 4.94 -20.23 2.10
C GLU A 11 4.63 -18.76 1.82
N LEU A 12 5.60 -18.00 1.31
CA LEU A 12 5.39 -16.60 0.94
C LEU A 12 4.41 -16.48 -0.22
N GLN A 13 4.53 -17.33 -1.24
CA GLN A 13 3.61 -17.34 -2.38
C GLN A 13 2.19 -17.70 -1.94
N LYS A 14 2.04 -18.66 -1.05
CA LYS A 14 0.75 -19.03 -0.48
C LYS A 14 0.14 -17.86 0.30
N PHE A 15 0.93 -17.17 1.11
CA PHE A 15 0.50 -16.00 1.87
C PHE A 15 -0.01 -14.90 0.92
N LYS A 16 0.75 -14.59 -0.13
CA LYS A 16 0.36 -13.63 -1.15
C LYS A 16 -0.97 -14.02 -1.81
N SER A 17 -1.12 -15.27 -2.22
CA SER A 17 -2.34 -15.77 -2.85
C SER A 17 -3.55 -15.66 -1.93
N ASP A 18 -3.40 -16.07 -0.67
CA ASP A 18 -4.47 -15.99 0.32
C ASP A 18 -4.89 -14.54 0.57
N PHE A 19 -3.91 -13.66 0.70
CA PHE A 19 -4.16 -12.23 0.88
C PHE A 19 -4.89 -11.62 -0.33
N PHE A 20 -4.42 -11.90 -1.54
CA PHE A 20 -5.06 -11.43 -2.76
C PHE A 20 -6.50 -11.92 -2.86
N GLY A 21 -6.74 -13.20 -2.59
CA GLY A 21 -8.08 -13.77 -2.65
C GLY A 21 -9.05 -13.09 -1.69
N ARG A 22 -8.61 -12.86 -0.46
CA ARG A 22 -9.46 -12.24 0.56
C ARG A 22 -9.70 -10.75 0.31
N VAL A 23 -8.68 -10.02 -0.10
CA VAL A 23 -8.86 -8.59 -0.43
C VAL A 23 -9.72 -8.42 -1.67
N ARG A 24 -9.57 -9.30 -2.67
CA ARG A 24 -10.43 -9.28 -3.87
C ARG A 24 -11.91 -9.37 -3.49
N GLU A 25 -12.27 -10.22 -2.53
CA GLU A 25 -13.65 -10.31 -2.06
C GLU A 25 -14.10 -9.02 -1.35
N LEU A 26 -13.22 -8.41 -0.55
CA LEU A 26 -13.54 -7.17 0.16
C LEU A 26 -13.80 -5.99 -0.78
N ILE A 27 -13.10 -5.94 -1.91
CA ILE A 27 -13.19 -4.81 -2.84
C ILE A 27 -14.12 -5.07 -4.03
N LYS A 28 -14.76 -6.21 -4.08
CA LYS A 28 -15.66 -6.59 -5.17
C LYS A 28 -16.74 -5.54 -5.39
N GLY A 29 -16.87 -5.08 -6.64
CA GLY A 29 -17.85 -4.05 -7.01
C GLY A 29 -17.40 -2.62 -6.76
N ARG A 30 -16.19 -2.39 -6.25
CA ARG A 30 -15.66 -1.05 -5.96
C ARG A 30 -14.75 -0.60 -7.10
N LYS A 31 -15.05 0.56 -7.67
CA LYS A 31 -14.29 1.10 -8.82
C LYS A 31 -13.00 1.82 -8.41
N GLU A 32 -12.95 2.34 -7.18
CA GLU A 32 -11.84 3.15 -6.68
C GLU A 32 -10.65 2.32 -6.20
N ILE A 33 -10.85 1.01 -6.07
CA ILE A 33 -9.82 0.07 -5.63
C ILE A 33 -9.66 -0.98 -6.72
N ARG A 34 -8.43 -1.16 -7.20
CA ARG A 34 -8.15 -2.07 -8.31
C ARG A 34 -6.99 -2.99 -7.96
N ILE A 35 -6.96 -4.14 -8.60
CA ILE A 35 -5.82 -5.05 -8.58
C ILE A 35 -5.11 -4.91 -9.92
N VAL A 36 -3.81 -4.57 -9.88
CA VAL A 36 -2.97 -4.45 -11.08
C VAL A 36 -1.73 -5.31 -10.84
N GLY A 37 -1.66 -6.46 -11.51
CA GLY A 37 -0.58 -7.43 -11.29
C GLY A 37 -0.58 -7.93 -9.85
N ASP A 38 0.52 -7.73 -9.14
CA ASP A 38 0.69 -8.12 -7.74
C ASP A 38 0.39 -6.98 -6.75
N ARG A 39 -0.26 -5.90 -7.21
CA ARG A 39 -0.49 -4.70 -6.41
C ARG A 39 -1.95 -4.40 -6.23
N PHE A 40 -2.29 -3.88 -5.05
CA PHE A 40 -3.57 -3.22 -4.79
C PHE A 40 -3.39 -1.73 -4.99
N VAL A 41 -4.28 -1.12 -5.77
CA VAL A 41 -4.21 0.29 -6.13
C VAL A 41 -5.45 0.99 -5.57
N PHE A 42 -5.22 1.90 -4.63
CA PHE A 42 -6.27 2.72 -4.00
C PHE A 42 -6.14 4.16 -4.50
N GLN A 43 -7.21 4.74 -5.02
CA GLN A 43 -7.19 6.15 -5.36
C GLN A 43 -7.07 7.00 -4.09
N SER A 44 -6.27 8.05 -4.14
CA SER A 44 -6.02 8.91 -2.97
C SER A 44 -7.29 9.53 -2.40
N GLU A 45 -8.25 9.87 -3.25
CA GLU A 45 -9.52 10.47 -2.85
C GLU A 45 -10.36 9.54 -1.98
N VAL A 46 -10.17 8.23 -2.08
CA VAL A 46 -10.84 7.24 -1.23
C VAL A 46 -10.25 7.23 0.17
N LEU A 47 -8.94 7.44 0.28
CA LEU A 47 -8.22 7.27 1.53
C LEU A 47 -8.06 8.56 2.33
N PHE A 48 -7.77 9.67 1.65
CA PHE A 48 -7.33 10.91 2.30
C PHE A 48 -8.33 12.04 2.13
N LYS A 49 -8.33 12.95 3.10
CA LYS A 49 -9.01 14.23 2.97
C LYS A 49 -8.35 15.03 1.83
N VAL A 50 -9.13 15.86 1.17
CA VAL A 50 -8.67 16.63 0.00
C VAL A 50 -7.40 17.42 0.33
N GLY A 51 -6.36 17.24 -0.52
CA GLY A 51 -5.09 17.95 -0.37
C GLY A 51 -4.27 17.60 0.86
N SER A 52 -4.58 16.52 1.55
CA SER A 52 -3.99 16.17 2.84
C SER A 52 -3.39 14.76 2.84
N GLU A 53 -2.48 14.50 3.78
CA GLU A 53 -2.05 13.14 4.13
C GLU A 53 -2.91 12.52 5.22
N GLU A 54 -3.88 13.25 5.74
CA GLU A 54 -4.76 12.73 6.79
C GLU A 54 -5.78 11.76 6.21
N LEU A 55 -5.85 10.55 6.77
CA LEU A 55 -6.85 9.56 6.37
C LEU A 55 -8.24 10.04 6.77
N GLY A 56 -9.16 10.04 5.81
CA GLY A 56 -10.57 10.27 6.08
C GLY A 56 -11.20 9.07 6.77
N ILE A 57 -12.46 9.22 7.19
CA ILE A 57 -13.20 8.14 7.87
C ILE A 57 -13.26 6.89 7.00
N LYS A 58 -13.59 7.06 5.72
CA LYS A 58 -13.66 5.95 4.76
C LYS A 58 -12.31 5.28 4.58
N GLY A 59 -11.22 6.06 4.49
CA GLY A 59 -9.87 5.53 4.39
C GLY A 59 -9.48 4.72 5.62
N GLN A 60 -9.84 5.18 6.80
CA GLN A 60 -9.60 4.44 8.04
C GLN A 60 -10.37 3.12 8.06
N GLU A 61 -11.62 3.12 7.63
CA GLU A 61 -12.44 1.90 7.54
C GLU A 61 -11.82 0.88 6.59
N GLU A 62 -11.37 1.33 5.41
CA GLU A 62 -10.73 0.47 4.42
C GLU A 62 -9.43 -0.13 4.95
N MET A 63 -8.60 0.69 5.59
CA MET A 63 -7.32 0.25 6.12
C MET A 63 -7.49 -0.67 7.33
N ALA A 64 -8.53 -0.45 8.14
CA ALA A 64 -8.85 -1.34 9.26
C ALA A 64 -9.24 -2.74 8.77
N LYS A 65 -10.06 -2.82 7.72
CA LYS A 65 -10.44 -4.11 7.10
C LYS A 65 -9.23 -4.83 6.53
N LEU A 66 -8.34 -4.10 5.86
CA LEU A 66 -7.10 -4.64 5.32
C LEU A 66 -6.22 -5.22 6.44
N ALA A 67 -6.08 -4.48 7.53
CA ALA A 67 -5.28 -4.90 8.67
C ALA A 67 -5.82 -6.18 9.31
N ILE A 68 -7.14 -6.25 9.51
CA ILE A 68 -7.79 -7.45 10.08
C ILE A 68 -7.55 -8.67 9.19
N THR A 69 -7.71 -8.52 7.88
CA THR A 69 -7.49 -9.59 6.91
C THR A 69 -6.04 -10.07 6.96
N LEU A 70 -5.11 -9.14 6.97
CA LEU A 70 -3.67 -9.44 6.97
C LEU A 70 -3.26 -10.17 8.25
N MET A 71 -3.70 -9.70 9.40
CA MET A 71 -3.41 -10.33 10.69
C MET A 71 -4.04 -11.71 10.81
N ASP A 72 -5.24 -11.90 10.28
CA ASP A 72 -5.93 -13.17 10.29
C ASP A 72 -5.18 -14.24 9.49
N ILE A 73 -4.74 -13.89 8.29
CA ILE A 73 -3.96 -14.79 7.43
C ILE A 73 -2.59 -15.09 8.06
N GLU A 74 -1.97 -14.10 8.68
CA GLU A 74 -0.66 -14.25 9.33
C GLU A 74 -0.67 -15.32 10.42
N LYS A 75 -1.79 -15.54 11.09
CA LYS A 75 -1.90 -16.54 12.16
C LYS A 75 -1.53 -17.95 11.71
N SER A 76 -1.77 -18.28 10.45
CA SER A 76 -1.45 -19.59 9.89
C SER A 76 -0.08 -19.64 9.21
N LEU A 77 0.64 -18.53 9.20
CA LEU A 77 1.94 -18.41 8.53
C LEU A 77 3.06 -18.78 9.52
N PRO A 78 4.05 -19.61 9.12
CA PRO A 78 5.23 -19.86 9.95
C PRO A 78 5.98 -18.57 10.27
N THR A 79 6.51 -18.47 11.49
CA THR A 79 7.15 -17.25 12.00
C THR A 79 8.45 -16.88 11.30
N ASP A 80 9.07 -17.83 10.58
CA ASP A 80 10.31 -17.60 9.84
C ASP A 80 10.10 -17.03 8.43
N ILE A 81 8.86 -16.73 8.05
CA ILE A 81 8.56 -16.11 6.77
C ILE A 81 8.67 -14.60 6.92
N ASP A 82 9.68 -14.03 6.27
CA ASP A 82 10.01 -12.61 6.35
C ASP A 82 9.24 -11.81 5.28
N TRP A 83 7.94 -11.66 5.48
CA TRP A 83 7.11 -10.85 4.58
C TRP A 83 7.04 -9.40 5.06
N ILE A 84 6.83 -8.51 4.11
CA ILE A 84 6.45 -7.12 4.39
C ILE A 84 5.33 -6.68 3.46
N LEU A 85 4.51 -5.76 3.94
CA LEU A 85 3.58 -4.99 3.13
C LEU A 85 4.27 -3.67 2.77
N GLN A 86 4.53 -3.49 1.48
CA GLN A 86 5.13 -2.27 0.96
C GLN A 86 4.02 -1.30 0.54
N ILE A 87 4.11 -0.07 1.01
CA ILE A 87 3.12 0.98 0.76
C ILE A 87 3.80 2.07 -0.06
N ASP A 88 3.32 2.30 -1.27
CA ASP A 88 3.92 3.25 -2.21
C ASP A 88 2.95 4.40 -2.51
N GLY A 89 3.38 5.63 -2.22
CA GLY A 89 2.62 6.83 -2.50
C GLY A 89 2.98 7.44 -3.85
N HIS A 90 1.97 7.89 -4.59
CA HIS A 90 2.12 8.54 -5.90
C HIS A 90 1.20 9.75 -6.00
N THR A 91 1.69 10.80 -6.66
CA THR A 91 0.92 12.01 -6.92
C THR A 91 0.69 12.17 -8.43
N ASP A 92 -0.14 13.15 -8.79
CA ASP A 92 -0.21 13.62 -10.16
C ASP A 92 0.97 14.58 -10.45
N ASN A 93 1.01 15.14 -11.67
CA ASN A 93 2.08 16.01 -12.11
C ASN A 93 1.86 17.50 -11.80
N LEU A 94 0.77 17.86 -11.14
CA LEU A 94 0.57 19.23 -10.70
C LEU A 94 1.44 19.53 -9.48
N PRO A 95 2.12 20.68 -9.44
CA PRO A 95 2.92 21.04 -8.28
C PRO A 95 2.05 21.27 -7.05
N VAL A 96 2.62 21.05 -5.87
CA VAL A 96 1.97 21.38 -4.60
C VAL A 96 1.75 22.89 -4.55
N LYS A 97 0.54 23.31 -4.13
CA LYS A 97 0.18 24.72 -4.04
C LYS A 97 0.96 25.41 -2.92
N LYS A 98 1.30 26.69 -3.14
CA LYS A 98 1.90 27.53 -2.10
C LYS A 98 0.98 27.60 -0.87
N GLY A 99 1.57 27.54 0.32
CA GLY A 99 0.83 27.59 1.58
C GLY A 99 0.34 26.26 2.09
N GLN A 100 0.57 25.17 1.37
CA GLN A 100 0.33 23.82 1.87
C GLN A 100 1.52 23.32 2.69
N ASP A 101 1.28 22.29 3.51
CA ASP A 101 2.27 21.75 4.46
C ASP A 101 3.33 20.86 3.81
N TYR A 102 3.43 20.88 2.48
CA TYR A 102 4.34 20.02 1.72
C TYR A 102 5.26 20.86 0.86
N LEU A 103 6.53 20.51 0.87
CA LEU A 103 7.53 21.16 0.03
C LEU A 103 7.30 20.87 -1.46
N ASP A 104 6.96 19.62 -1.77
CA ASP A 104 6.79 19.13 -3.16
C ASP A 104 6.00 17.82 -3.16
N ASN A 105 5.85 17.23 -4.33
CA ASN A 105 5.15 15.96 -4.51
C ASN A 105 5.91 14.77 -3.91
N TRP A 106 7.23 14.85 -3.81
CA TRP A 106 8.01 13.83 -3.10
C TRP A 106 7.56 13.74 -1.65
N GLU A 107 7.47 14.89 -1.00
CA GLU A 107 7.07 14.95 0.41
C GLU A 107 5.62 14.53 0.61
N LEU A 108 4.70 15.01 -0.25
CA LEU A 108 3.28 14.65 -0.17
C LEU A 108 3.09 13.14 -0.32
N SER A 109 3.69 12.53 -1.34
CA SER A 109 3.57 11.08 -1.57
C SER A 109 4.15 10.27 -0.42
N THR A 110 5.28 10.69 0.12
CA THR A 110 5.93 10.03 1.25
C THR A 110 5.10 10.13 2.52
N LYS A 111 4.57 11.31 2.82
CA LYS A 111 3.73 11.54 4.00
C LYS A 111 2.42 10.75 3.93
N ARG A 112 1.83 10.63 2.75
CA ARG A 112 0.63 9.81 2.55
C ARG A 112 0.91 8.33 2.79
N ALA A 113 2.01 7.81 2.27
CA ALA A 113 2.40 6.43 2.54
C ALA A 113 2.67 6.21 4.03
N LEU A 114 3.33 7.16 4.69
CA LEU A 114 3.57 7.09 6.14
C LEU A 114 2.30 7.13 6.96
N SER A 115 1.30 7.93 6.56
CA SER A 115 0.00 7.97 7.25
C SER A 115 -0.67 6.61 7.24
N VAL A 116 -0.65 5.93 6.10
CA VAL A 116 -1.21 4.58 5.98
C VAL A 116 -0.42 3.62 6.88
N LEU A 117 0.90 3.66 6.83
CA LEU A 117 1.77 2.80 7.64
C LEU A 117 1.47 2.98 9.13
N ARG A 118 1.42 4.21 9.60
CA ARG A 118 1.16 4.51 11.02
C ARG A 118 -0.22 4.06 11.46
N PHE A 119 -1.22 4.20 10.60
CA PHE A 119 -2.56 3.72 10.89
C PHE A 119 -2.59 2.20 11.01
N LEU A 120 -1.90 1.48 10.12
CA LEU A 120 -1.81 0.03 10.18
C LEU A 120 -1.13 -0.45 11.47
N ILE A 121 -0.11 0.26 11.94
CA ILE A 121 0.52 -0.02 13.24
C ILE A 121 -0.50 0.12 14.37
N LYS A 122 -1.31 1.17 14.35
CA LYS A 122 -2.38 1.36 15.35
C LYS A 122 -3.39 0.23 15.33
N GLN A 123 -3.63 -0.37 14.17
CA GLN A 123 -4.53 -1.51 14.03
C GLN A 123 -3.94 -2.83 14.50
N GLY A 124 -2.64 -2.86 14.80
CA GLY A 124 -1.98 -4.03 15.34
C GLY A 124 -0.96 -4.71 14.43
N ILE A 125 -0.73 -4.17 13.22
CA ILE A 125 0.33 -4.68 12.35
C ILE A 125 1.69 -4.33 12.96
N LYS A 126 2.59 -5.31 13.03
CA LYS A 126 3.93 -5.10 13.59
C LYS A 126 4.75 -4.19 12.67
N PRO A 127 5.51 -3.23 13.24
CA PRO A 127 6.31 -2.31 12.43
C PRO A 127 7.31 -2.98 11.48
N ASP A 128 7.85 -4.14 11.85
CA ASP A 128 8.80 -4.88 11.01
C ASP A 128 8.15 -5.55 9.79
N ARG A 129 6.81 -5.47 9.67
CA ARG A 129 6.05 -5.98 8.53
C ARG A 129 5.68 -4.89 7.53
N LEU A 130 6.16 -3.67 7.70
CA LEU A 130 5.71 -2.54 6.90
C LEU A 130 6.88 -1.74 6.33
N SER A 131 6.70 -1.22 5.12
CA SER A 131 7.58 -0.20 4.55
C SER A 131 6.75 0.85 3.82
N ALA A 132 7.27 2.07 3.72
CA ALA A 132 6.62 3.17 3.03
C ALA A 132 7.61 3.85 2.10
N SER A 133 7.18 4.15 0.88
CA SER A 133 7.96 4.85 -0.12
C SER A 133 7.12 5.93 -0.80
N GLY A 134 7.76 7.04 -1.17
CA GLY A 134 7.13 8.10 -1.94
C GLY A 134 7.82 8.26 -3.29
N TYR A 135 7.05 8.17 -4.37
CA TYR A 135 7.55 8.26 -5.74
C TYR A 135 7.28 9.62 -6.38
N GLY A 136 6.59 10.52 -5.71
CA GLY A 136 6.18 11.79 -6.30
C GLY A 136 5.29 11.57 -7.51
N SER A 137 5.51 12.36 -8.56
CA SER A 137 4.75 12.28 -9.81
C SER A 137 5.47 11.47 -10.91
N PHE A 138 6.56 10.79 -10.59
CA PHE A 138 7.50 10.27 -11.59
C PHE A 138 7.22 8.83 -12.04
N GLN A 139 6.18 8.20 -11.51
CA GLN A 139 5.76 6.85 -11.91
C GLN A 139 4.27 6.85 -12.30
N PRO A 140 3.87 7.61 -13.33
CA PRO A 140 2.46 7.72 -13.69
C PRO A 140 1.94 6.42 -14.30
N ILE A 141 0.68 6.07 -13.97
CA ILE A 141 -0.06 5.01 -14.64
C ILE A 141 -0.48 5.50 -16.04
N ASP A 142 -0.93 6.75 -16.12
CA ASP A 142 -1.38 7.37 -17.35
C ASP A 142 -0.58 8.66 -17.58
N LYS A 143 0.14 8.71 -18.69
CA LYS A 143 1.05 9.83 -19.02
C LYS A 143 0.35 11.02 -19.64
N LYS A 144 -0.95 10.92 -19.93
CA LYS A 144 -1.72 12.01 -20.50
C LYS A 144 -1.85 13.17 -19.50
N ASN A 145 -1.86 14.38 -20.02
CA ASN A 145 -2.03 15.59 -19.20
C ASN A 145 -3.51 16.01 -19.13
N THR A 146 -4.33 15.12 -18.58
CA THR A 146 -5.77 15.33 -18.43
C THR A 146 -6.17 15.13 -16.96
N SER A 147 -7.33 15.67 -16.57
CA SER A 147 -7.85 15.50 -15.22
C SER A 147 -8.13 14.03 -14.89
N ILE A 148 -8.57 13.25 -15.87
CA ILE A 148 -8.83 11.82 -15.69
C ILE A 148 -7.52 11.07 -15.42
N ALA A 149 -6.48 11.36 -16.21
CA ALA A 149 -5.16 10.76 -16.02
C ALA A 149 -4.56 11.12 -14.65
N ARG A 150 -4.66 12.40 -14.26
CA ARG A 150 -4.17 12.85 -12.96
C ARG A 150 -4.88 12.15 -11.81
N ALA A 151 -6.18 11.95 -11.91
CA ALA A 151 -6.95 11.22 -10.89
C ALA A 151 -6.43 9.77 -10.73
N LYS A 152 -6.14 9.09 -11.84
CA LYS A 152 -5.57 7.73 -11.81
C LYS A 152 -4.17 7.71 -11.19
N ASN A 153 -3.40 8.76 -11.39
CA ASN A 153 -2.02 8.83 -10.90
C ASN A 153 -1.95 9.13 -9.39
N ARG A 154 -2.95 9.81 -8.82
CA ARG A 154 -3.05 10.06 -7.38
C ARG A 154 -3.49 8.78 -6.68
N ARG A 155 -2.53 8.01 -6.18
CA ARG A 155 -2.84 6.69 -5.64
C ARG A 155 -1.86 6.23 -4.56
N ILE A 156 -2.32 5.25 -3.79
CA ILE A 156 -1.48 4.40 -2.94
C ILE A 156 -1.47 3.02 -3.56
N GLU A 157 -0.30 2.45 -3.76
CA GLU A 157 -0.14 1.06 -4.18
C GLU A 157 0.40 0.25 -3.01
N MET A 158 -0.07 -0.99 -2.89
CA MET A 158 0.39 -1.91 -1.84
C MET A 158 0.71 -3.26 -2.44
N LYS A 159 1.80 -3.86 -1.98
CA LYS A 159 2.14 -5.24 -2.35
C LYS A 159 2.79 -5.96 -1.19
N ILE A 160 2.59 -7.27 -1.16
CA ILE A 160 3.33 -8.15 -0.25
C ILE A 160 4.64 -8.52 -0.96
N THR A 161 5.74 -8.39 -0.25
CA THR A 161 7.05 -8.76 -0.77
C THR A 161 7.90 -9.36 0.35
N GLN A 162 9.06 -9.87 -0.01
CA GLN A 162 10.01 -10.40 0.95
C GLN A 162 10.76 -9.27 1.62
N SER A 163 11.03 -9.42 2.92
CA SER A 163 11.86 -8.49 3.66
C SER A 163 13.28 -8.43 3.07
N THR A 164 13.86 -7.21 3.09
CA THR A 164 15.23 -6.98 2.65
C THR A 164 16.26 -7.25 3.74
N LYS A 165 15.85 -7.83 4.88
CA LYS A 165 16.78 -8.20 5.95
C LYS A 165 17.92 -9.06 5.41
N THR A 166 19.13 -8.71 5.78
CA THR A 166 20.28 -9.58 5.59
C THR A 166 20.32 -10.58 6.74
N ASN A 167 20.28 -11.88 6.41
CA ASN A 167 20.53 -12.92 7.41
C ASN A 167 22.04 -12.94 7.69
N GLN A 168 22.43 -12.51 8.87
CA GLN A 168 23.81 -12.68 9.35
C GLN A 168 23.92 -13.97 10.14
#